data_897c796592924e535a83dce901ad445e
#
_entry.id   897c796592924e535a83dce901ad445e
#
_cell.length_a   1.000
_cell.length_b   1.000
_cell.length_c   1.000
_cell.angle_alpha   90.00
_cell.angle_beta   90.00
_cell.angle_gamma   90.00
#
_symmetry.space_group_name_H-M   'P 1'
#
loop_
_entity.id
_entity.type
_entity.pdbx_description
1 polymer ?
#
loop_
_entity_poly.entity_id
_entity_poly.type
_entity_poly.pdbx_seq_one_letter_code
_entity_poly.pdbx_strand_id
1 'polypeptide(L)'
;MKQLLITVLLSGSCGFLAAQKTVKTPAIYKPIRTEMYKKGWIDFNKNGVKDIYEDPSAPVDARIEDLLKQMTLEEKTCQMVTLYGYKRVLKDDLPTPEWKNQLWKDGIGAIDEHLNGFQQWGLPPSDNEYVWPASRHAWALNEVQRFFIEETRLGIPTDFTNEGIRGVESYKATNFPTQLGLGHTWNRELIRQVGVITGREARMLGYTNVYAPILDVGRDQRWGRYEEVYGESPYLVAELGIEMVRGMQQDYQV
;
A
#
# COMPACT_ATOMS: atom_id res chain seq x y z
N MET A 1 21.19 69.89 -18.10
CA MET A 1 21.38 68.57 -17.46
C MET A 1 20.24 68.34 -16.47
N LYS A 2 19.24 67.58 -16.85
CA LYS A 2 18.09 67.22 -15.95
C LYS A 2 18.31 65.83 -15.52
N GLN A 3 18.48 65.58 -14.19
CA GLN A 3 18.53 64.25 -13.57
C GLN A 3 17.12 63.70 -13.49
N LEU A 4 16.95 62.49 -14.01
CA LEU A 4 15.72 61.72 -13.94
C LEU A 4 15.77 60.84 -12.69
N LEU A 5 14.92 61.14 -11.71
CA LEU A 5 14.75 60.29 -10.54
C LEU A 5 13.82 59.14 -10.92
N ILE A 6 14.31 57.88 -10.87
CA ILE A 6 13.50 56.70 -11.02
C ILE A 6 13.08 56.24 -9.62
N THR A 7 11.81 56.38 -9.30
CA THR A 7 11.20 55.85 -8.10
C THR A 7 10.83 54.39 -8.35
N VAL A 8 11.52 53.47 -7.69
CA VAL A 8 11.15 52.04 -7.68
C VAL A 8 10.08 51.82 -6.62
N LEU A 9 8.89 51.55 -7.10
CA LEU A 9 7.78 51.05 -6.22
C LEU A 9 8.01 49.56 -5.90
N LEU A 10 8.42 49.28 -4.67
CA LEU A 10 8.41 47.94 -4.11
C LEU A 10 6.96 47.58 -3.78
N SER A 11 6.31 46.83 -4.65
CA SER A 11 5.05 46.15 -4.31
C SER A 11 5.33 44.98 -3.39
N GLY A 12 5.06 45.19 -2.11
CA GLY A 12 5.09 44.13 -1.11
C GLY A 12 4.00 43.10 -1.40
N SER A 13 4.38 41.94 -1.91
CA SER A 13 3.53 40.76 -1.92
C SER A 13 3.37 40.24 -0.50
N CYS A 14 2.23 40.55 0.10
CA CYS A 14 1.76 39.89 1.34
C CYS A 14 1.51 38.41 1.02
N GLY A 15 2.53 37.56 1.22
CA GLY A 15 2.36 36.13 1.17
C GLY A 15 1.41 35.69 2.29
N PHE A 16 0.22 35.24 1.93
CA PHE A 16 -0.62 34.47 2.84
C PHE A 16 0.14 33.22 3.25
N LEU A 17 0.81 33.25 4.38
CA LEU A 17 1.19 32.04 5.12
C LEU A 17 -0.10 31.37 5.55
N ALA A 18 -0.61 30.44 4.73
CA ALA A 18 -1.59 29.49 5.18
C ALA A 18 -0.97 28.74 6.37
N ALA A 19 -1.53 28.93 7.55
CA ALA A 19 -1.11 28.22 8.73
C ALA A 19 -1.26 26.72 8.43
N GLN A 20 -0.13 26.05 8.19
CA GLN A 20 -0.11 24.59 8.16
C GLN A 20 -0.63 24.12 9.52
N LYS A 21 -1.82 23.52 9.54
CA LYS A 21 -2.30 22.80 10.72
C LYS A 21 -1.16 21.86 11.11
N THR A 22 -0.59 22.08 12.27
CA THR A 22 0.39 21.14 12.86
C THR A 22 -0.33 19.83 13.08
N VAL A 23 -0.17 18.92 12.13
CA VAL A 23 -0.67 17.56 12.27
C VAL A 23 0.15 16.93 13.39
N LYS A 24 -0.50 16.64 14.52
CA LYS A 24 0.15 15.91 15.60
C LYS A 24 0.58 14.55 15.03
N THR A 25 1.89 14.30 15.02
CA THR A 25 2.40 12.97 14.70
C THR A 25 1.71 11.97 15.62
N PRO A 26 1.09 10.91 15.09
CA PRO A 26 0.46 9.91 15.95
C PRO A 26 1.49 9.37 16.93
N ALA A 27 1.03 9.03 18.13
CA ALA A 27 1.90 8.28 19.04
C ALA A 27 2.40 7.01 18.33
N ILE A 28 3.65 6.63 18.59
CA ILE A 28 4.21 5.37 18.10
C ILE A 28 3.22 4.26 18.42
N TYR A 29 2.90 3.43 17.42
CA TYR A 29 2.02 2.27 17.57
C TYR A 29 2.41 1.49 18.84
N LYS A 30 1.44 1.27 19.70
CA LYS A 30 1.58 0.42 20.89
C LYS A 30 0.57 -0.70 20.78
N PRO A 31 0.99 -1.96 20.88
CA PRO A 31 0.06 -3.07 20.93
C PRO A 31 -0.88 -2.91 22.11
N ILE A 32 -2.16 -3.23 21.93
CA ILE A 32 -3.17 -3.21 23.01
C ILE A 32 -3.06 -4.50 23.81
N ARG A 33 -2.90 -5.65 23.14
CA ARG A 33 -2.72 -6.97 23.75
C ARG A 33 -1.26 -7.29 23.97
N THR A 34 -0.64 -6.57 24.90
CA THR A 34 0.80 -6.69 25.17
C THR A 34 1.21 -8.11 25.60
N GLU A 35 0.30 -8.86 26.20
CA GLU A 35 0.52 -10.22 26.68
C GLU A 35 0.83 -11.24 25.58
N MET A 36 0.41 -10.99 24.35
CA MET A 36 0.70 -11.87 23.21
C MET A 36 2.12 -11.70 22.63
N TYR A 37 2.76 -10.55 22.87
CA TYR A 37 4.10 -10.24 22.36
C TYR A 37 5.17 -10.78 23.31
N LYS A 38 5.67 -11.97 23.00
CA LYS A 38 6.67 -12.67 23.81
C LYS A 38 8.09 -12.33 23.34
N LYS A 39 9.10 -12.72 24.11
CA LYS A 39 10.49 -12.55 23.72
C LYS A 39 10.82 -13.46 22.53
N GLY A 40 10.93 -12.87 21.32
CA GLY A 40 11.34 -13.56 20.10
C GLY A 40 10.24 -14.31 19.35
N TRP A 41 8.97 -14.17 19.76
CA TRP A 41 7.82 -14.71 19.04
C TRP A 41 6.53 -13.98 19.42
N ILE A 42 5.46 -14.20 18.67
CA ILE A 42 4.14 -13.64 18.94
C ILE A 42 3.16 -14.79 19.11
N ASP A 43 2.42 -14.78 20.21
CA ASP A 43 1.33 -15.73 20.52
C ASP A 43 0.08 -15.30 19.73
N PHE A 44 0.05 -15.64 18.46
CA PHE A 44 -0.98 -15.16 17.53
C PHE A 44 -2.37 -15.71 17.87
N ASN A 45 -2.47 -16.96 18.31
CA ASN A 45 -3.75 -17.57 18.68
C ASN A 45 -4.14 -17.35 20.15
N LYS A 46 -3.30 -16.66 20.94
CA LYS A 46 -3.52 -16.26 22.34
C LYS A 46 -3.75 -17.47 23.29
N ASN A 47 -3.15 -18.63 22.97
CA ASN A 47 -3.25 -19.84 23.79
C ASN A 47 -2.17 -19.92 24.88
N GLY A 48 -1.16 -19.05 24.85
CA GLY A 48 -0.05 -19.00 25.80
C GLY A 48 1.06 -20.01 25.54
N VAL A 49 0.97 -20.79 24.47
CA VAL A 49 1.96 -21.81 24.07
C VAL A 49 2.54 -21.41 22.72
N LYS A 50 3.84 -21.63 22.52
CA LYS A 50 4.49 -21.38 21.24
C LYS A 50 4.19 -22.49 20.25
N ASP A 51 3.27 -22.27 19.36
CA ASP A 51 2.97 -23.18 18.25
C ASP A 51 4.06 -23.15 17.17
N ILE A 52 4.09 -24.15 16.27
CA ILE A 52 5.11 -24.21 15.22
C ILE A 52 4.97 -23.02 14.27
N TYR A 53 3.75 -22.62 13.92
CA TYR A 53 3.54 -21.48 13.00
C TYR A 53 3.98 -20.14 13.59
N GLU A 54 4.09 -20.03 14.90
CA GLU A 54 4.53 -18.86 15.65
C GLU A 54 6.05 -18.81 15.84
N ASP A 55 6.75 -19.91 15.56
CA ASP A 55 8.20 -19.97 15.69
C ASP A 55 8.91 -19.43 14.44
N PRO A 56 9.52 -18.23 14.50
CA PRO A 56 10.21 -17.67 13.35
C PRO A 56 11.47 -18.47 12.94
N SER A 57 11.95 -19.38 13.79
CA SER A 57 13.10 -20.24 13.49
C SER A 57 12.69 -21.59 12.85
N ALA A 58 11.40 -21.94 12.87
CA ALA A 58 10.91 -23.15 12.24
C ALA A 58 10.90 -23.01 10.70
N PRO A 59 11.10 -24.10 9.94
CA PRO A 59 10.98 -24.10 8.50
C PRO A 59 9.61 -23.58 8.03
N VAL A 60 9.58 -22.77 6.95
CA VAL A 60 8.35 -22.14 6.45
C VAL A 60 7.25 -23.16 6.19
N ASP A 61 7.57 -24.27 5.52
CA ASP A 61 6.61 -25.34 5.23
C ASP A 61 5.99 -25.94 6.50
N ALA A 62 6.79 -26.16 7.53
CA ALA A 62 6.29 -26.68 8.81
C ALA A 62 5.35 -25.67 9.49
N ARG A 63 5.64 -24.37 9.40
CA ARG A 63 4.79 -23.30 9.92
C ARG A 63 3.46 -23.23 9.16
N ILE A 64 3.49 -23.33 7.83
CA ILE A 64 2.29 -23.36 6.98
C ILE A 64 1.42 -24.57 7.32
N GLU A 65 2.00 -25.75 7.38
CA GLU A 65 1.31 -27.00 7.72
C GLU A 65 0.60 -26.92 9.08
N ASP A 66 1.29 -26.38 10.08
CA ASP A 66 0.74 -26.23 11.42
C ASP A 66 -0.43 -25.24 11.44
N LEU A 67 -0.27 -24.08 10.82
CA LEU A 67 -1.33 -23.07 10.70
C LEU A 67 -2.56 -23.65 9.97
N LEU A 68 -2.36 -24.32 8.83
CA LEU A 68 -3.44 -24.90 8.03
C LEU A 68 -4.25 -25.95 8.79
N LYS A 69 -3.62 -26.71 9.69
CA LYS A 69 -4.31 -27.66 10.56
C LYS A 69 -5.21 -26.99 11.59
N GLN A 70 -4.84 -25.79 12.03
CA GLN A 70 -5.60 -25.03 13.02
C GLN A 70 -6.74 -24.21 12.39
N MET A 71 -6.66 -23.89 11.10
CA MET A 71 -7.65 -23.05 10.39
C MET A 71 -8.95 -23.80 10.12
N THR A 72 -10.08 -23.11 10.35
CA THR A 72 -11.40 -23.54 9.88
C THR A 72 -11.54 -23.37 8.36
N LEU A 73 -12.61 -23.89 7.77
CA LEU A 73 -12.88 -23.71 6.34
C LEU A 73 -13.16 -22.24 6.03
N GLU A 74 -13.87 -21.54 6.89
CA GLU A 74 -14.19 -20.12 6.75
C GLU A 74 -12.90 -19.28 6.75
N GLU A 75 -12.00 -19.53 7.70
CA GLU A 75 -10.71 -18.84 7.77
C GLU A 75 -9.85 -19.09 6.52
N LYS A 76 -9.81 -20.34 6.03
CA LYS A 76 -9.11 -20.66 4.78
C LYS A 76 -9.71 -19.92 3.59
N THR A 77 -11.04 -19.88 3.50
CA THR A 77 -11.75 -19.17 2.43
C THR A 77 -11.46 -17.66 2.51
N CYS A 78 -11.51 -17.06 3.71
CA CYS A 78 -11.22 -15.65 3.91
C CYS A 78 -9.78 -15.29 3.50
N GLN A 79 -8.80 -16.16 3.73
CA GLN A 79 -7.41 -15.92 3.30
C GLN A 79 -7.22 -15.93 1.77
N MET A 80 -8.19 -16.42 1.01
CA MET A 80 -8.18 -16.41 -0.46
C MET A 80 -8.86 -15.17 -1.06
N VAL A 81 -9.36 -14.25 -0.24
CA VAL A 81 -10.14 -13.09 -0.67
C VAL A 81 -9.31 -11.81 -0.57
N THR A 82 -9.40 -11.01 -1.62
CA THR A 82 -8.99 -9.60 -1.62
C THR A 82 -10.23 -8.71 -1.70
N LEU A 83 -10.33 -7.72 -0.84
CA LEU A 83 -11.39 -6.71 -0.89
C LEU A 83 -10.83 -5.33 -1.19
N TYR A 84 -11.57 -4.57 -1.99
CA TYR A 84 -11.26 -3.16 -2.22
C TYR A 84 -11.46 -2.33 -0.95
N GLY A 85 -10.45 -1.56 -0.57
CA GLY A 85 -10.50 -0.57 0.50
C GLY A 85 -11.25 0.71 0.14
N TYR A 86 -11.85 0.79 -1.04
CA TYR A 86 -12.71 1.91 -1.40
C TYR A 86 -13.94 1.95 -0.51
N LYS A 87 -14.39 3.16 -0.18
CA LYS A 87 -15.59 3.41 0.66
C LYS A 87 -16.87 2.71 0.21
N ARG A 88 -16.89 2.17 -0.96
CA ARG A 88 -17.98 1.38 -1.51
C ARG A 88 -18.07 -0.01 -0.88
N VAL A 89 -16.95 -0.61 -0.52
CA VAL A 89 -16.85 -1.97 0.06
C VAL A 89 -16.46 -1.87 1.52
N LEU A 90 -15.28 -1.35 1.82
CA LEU A 90 -14.80 -1.08 3.17
C LEU A 90 -15.11 0.38 3.53
N LYS A 91 -16.17 0.60 4.30
CA LYS A 91 -16.67 1.94 4.61
C LYS A 91 -15.89 2.65 5.71
N ASP A 92 -15.27 1.88 6.58
CA ASP A 92 -14.55 2.39 7.73
C ASP A 92 -13.07 2.61 7.41
N ASP A 93 -12.50 3.71 7.86
CA ASP A 93 -11.07 3.98 7.74
C ASP A 93 -10.26 3.20 8.77
N LEU A 94 -10.83 2.99 9.93
CA LEU A 94 -10.21 2.30 11.06
C LEU A 94 -11.14 1.21 11.60
N PRO A 95 -10.60 0.22 12.33
CA PRO A 95 -11.39 -0.84 12.93
C PRO A 95 -12.50 -0.31 13.83
N THR A 96 -13.70 -0.87 13.67
CA THR A 96 -14.89 -0.62 14.50
C THR A 96 -15.29 -1.87 15.27
N PRO A 97 -16.17 -1.78 16.29
CA PRO A 97 -16.67 -2.96 16.99
C PRO A 97 -17.35 -4.00 16.09
N GLU A 98 -17.98 -3.56 14.99
CA GLU A 98 -18.64 -4.44 14.02
C GLU A 98 -17.65 -5.33 13.27
N TRP A 99 -16.41 -4.87 13.09
CA TRP A 99 -15.36 -5.66 12.45
C TRP A 99 -15.15 -6.99 13.16
N LYS A 100 -15.10 -6.98 14.48
CA LYS A 100 -14.88 -8.17 15.29
C LYS A 100 -16.04 -9.16 15.23
N ASN A 101 -17.26 -8.67 15.14
CA ASN A 101 -18.45 -9.48 15.30
C ASN A 101 -19.02 -10.02 14.00
N GLN A 102 -18.74 -9.37 12.87
CA GLN A 102 -19.41 -9.67 11.60
C GLN A 102 -18.45 -9.79 10.41
N LEU A 103 -17.79 -8.68 10.02
CA LEU A 103 -17.10 -8.59 8.72
C LEU A 103 -15.77 -9.35 8.70
N TRP A 104 -14.99 -9.26 9.77
CA TRP A 104 -13.59 -9.66 9.76
C TRP A 104 -13.24 -10.66 10.84
N LYS A 105 -14.21 -11.29 11.47
CA LYS A 105 -13.99 -12.25 12.57
C LYS A 105 -13.09 -13.44 12.18
N ASP A 106 -13.15 -13.84 10.91
CA ASP A 106 -12.39 -14.96 10.35
C ASP A 106 -11.14 -14.49 9.58
N GLY A 107 -10.81 -13.18 9.67
CA GLY A 107 -9.68 -12.59 8.95
C GLY A 107 -9.97 -12.30 7.48
N ILE A 108 -8.94 -11.90 6.73
CA ILE A 108 -8.95 -11.71 5.27
C ILE A 108 -7.54 -11.79 4.72
N GLY A 109 -7.39 -12.28 3.48
CA GLY A 109 -6.09 -12.38 2.82
C GLY A 109 -5.48 -11.03 2.51
N ALA A 110 -6.21 -10.18 1.80
CA ALA A 110 -5.71 -8.86 1.40
C ALA A 110 -6.78 -7.79 1.39
N ILE A 111 -6.36 -6.54 1.62
CA ILE A 111 -7.16 -5.33 1.41
C ILE A 111 -6.44 -4.47 0.39
N ASP A 112 -7.11 -4.23 -0.73
CA ASP A 112 -6.56 -3.48 -1.85
C ASP A 112 -6.85 -1.99 -1.72
N GLU A 113 -5.82 -1.16 -1.90
CA GLU A 113 -5.90 0.31 -1.94
C GLU A 113 -6.59 0.96 -0.73
N HIS A 114 -6.52 0.34 0.43
CA HIS A 114 -7.09 0.92 1.65
C HIS A 114 -6.44 2.28 1.95
N LEU A 115 -7.27 3.28 2.19
CA LEU A 115 -6.85 4.66 2.49
C LEU A 115 -6.05 5.34 1.36
N ASN A 116 -6.16 4.89 0.13
CA ASN A 116 -5.48 5.53 -1.01
C ASN A 116 -5.92 6.99 -1.26
N GLY A 117 -6.99 7.44 -0.65
CA GLY A 117 -7.53 8.80 -0.76
C GLY A 117 -8.61 8.95 -1.82
N PHE A 118 -8.92 7.90 -2.57
CA PHE A 118 -9.98 7.91 -3.57
C PHE A 118 -11.25 7.21 -3.04
N GLN A 119 -12.40 7.82 -3.28
CA GLN A 119 -13.68 7.22 -2.84
C GLN A 119 -14.22 6.22 -3.85
N GLN A 120 -13.94 6.46 -5.10
CA GLN A 120 -14.20 5.58 -6.25
C GLN A 120 -13.44 6.09 -7.47
N TRP A 121 -13.31 5.26 -8.50
CA TRP A 121 -12.70 5.64 -9.76
C TRP A 121 -13.32 6.91 -10.36
N GLY A 122 -12.47 7.83 -10.80
CA GLY A 122 -12.87 9.07 -11.47
C GLY A 122 -13.38 10.19 -10.56
N LEU A 123 -13.43 9.99 -9.24
CA LEU A 123 -13.74 11.07 -8.30
C LEU A 123 -12.46 11.74 -7.78
N PRO A 124 -12.56 13.03 -7.40
CA PRO A 124 -11.46 13.71 -6.73
C PRO A 124 -11.02 12.98 -5.45
N PRO A 125 -9.74 13.07 -5.08
CA PRO A 125 -9.24 12.51 -3.84
C PRO A 125 -9.97 13.07 -2.62
N SER A 126 -10.13 12.23 -1.61
CA SER A 126 -10.68 12.63 -0.31
C SER A 126 -9.58 13.26 0.55
N ASP A 127 -9.83 14.46 1.08
CA ASP A 127 -8.96 15.10 2.09
C ASP A 127 -9.29 14.56 3.49
N ASN A 128 -8.90 13.33 3.73
CA ASN A 128 -9.12 12.61 4.98
C ASN A 128 -7.82 12.62 5.80
N GLU A 129 -7.94 12.80 7.11
CA GLU A 129 -6.79 12.86 8.02
C GLU A 129 -5.94 11.57 8.06
N TYR A 130 -6.50 10.42 7.64
CA TYR A 130 -5.80 9.13 7.58
C TYR A 130 -5.16 8.86 6.22
N VAL A 131 -5.44 9.68 5.22
CA VAL A 131 -4.86 9.58 3.89
C VAL A 131 -3.53 10.32 3.80
N TRP A 132 -3.43 11.46 4.47
CA TRP A 132 -2.24 12.31 4.44
C TRP A 132 -2.04 13.07 5.76
N PRO A 133 -0.82 13.28 6.24
CA PRO A 133 0.49 12.94 5.64
C PRO A 133 0.81 11.44 5.70
N ALA A 134 1.86 11.00 4.97
CA ALA A 134 2.26 9.59 4.88
C ALA A 134 2.42 8.89 6.23
N SER A 135 2.88 9.60 7.27
CA SER A 135 2.98 9.07 8.63
C SER A 135 1.61 8.73 9.26
N ARG A 136 0.56 9.49 8.90
CA ARG A 136 -0.82 9.19 9.33
C ARG A 136 -1.38 8.01 8.58
N HIS A 137 -1.11 7.93 7.28
CA HIS A 137 -1.50 6.81 6.45
C HIS A 137 -0.90 5.50 6.98
N ALA A 138 0.41 5.45 7.13
CA ALA A 138 1.10 4.27 7.67
C ALA A 138 0.61 3.90 9.09
N TRP A 139 0.34 4.89 9.93
CA TRP A 139 -0.25 4.64 11.24
C TRP A 139 -1.64 3.99 11.12
N ALA A 140 -2.50 4.49 10.25
CA ALA A 140 -3.85 3.96 10.07
C ALA A 140 -3.83 2.52 9.52
N LEU A 141 -2.96 2.22 8.57
CA LEU A 141 -2.76 0.83 8.11
C LEU A 141 -2.25 -0.07 9.25
N ASN A 142 -1.36 0.42 10.10
CA ASN A 142 -0.91 -0.34 11.27
C ASN A 142 -2.05 -0.60 12.27
N GLU A 143 -3.00 0.33 12.45
CA GLU A 143 -4.19 0.08 13.29
C GLU A 143 -5.10 -1.00 12.69
N VAL A 144 -5.25 -1.02 11.37
CA VAL A 144 -5.97 -2.09 10.67
C VAL A 144 -5.24 -3.43 10.82
N GLN A 145 -3.93 -3.44 10.60
CA GLN A 145 -3.11 -4.65 10.78
C GLN A 145 -3.18 -5.18 12.22
N ARG A 146 -3.11 -4.28 13.18
CA ARG A 146 -3.23 -4.63 14.60
C ARG A 146 -4.55 -5.35 14.89
N PHE A 147 -5.66 -4.91 14.31
CA PHE A 147 -6.94 -5.59 14.46
C PHE A 147 -6.85 -7.06 14.02
N PHE A 148 -6.29 -7.34 12.84
CA PHE A 148 -6.18 -8.72 12.35
C PHE A 148 -5.26 -9.57 13.23
N ILE A 149 -4.16 -9.02 13.72
CA ILE A 149 -3.22 -9.72 14.59
C ILE A 149 -3.81 -9.97 15.99
N GLU A 150 -4.41 -8.92 16.59
CA GLU A 150 -4.80 -8.98 18.00
C GLU A 150 -6.23 -9.49 18.22
N GLU A 151 -7.15 -9.24 17.27
CA GLU A 151 -8.58 -9.48 17.49
C GLU A 151 -9.13 -10.70 16.75
N THR A 152 -8.46 -11.21 15.70
CA THR A 152 -8.87 -12.46 15.05
C THR A 152 -8.32 -13.69 15.80
N ARG A 153 -8.92 -14.85 15.61
CA ARG A 153 -8.61 -16.06 16.36
C ARG A 153 -7.15 -16.53 16.18
N LEU A 154 -6.67 -16.58 14.95
CA LEU A 154 -5.31 -17.04 14.62
C LEU A 154 -4.29 -15.91 14.40
N GLY A 155 -4.72 -14.65 14.48
CA GLY A 155 -3.85 -13.50 14.37
C GLY A 155 -3.10 -13.41 13.03
N ILE A 156 -3.68 -13.94 11.95
CA ILE A 156 -3.05 -13.91 10.62
C ILE A 156 -3.04 -12.46 10.12
N PRO A 157 -1.86 -11.88 9.82
CA PRO A 157 -1.78 -10.54 9.24
C PRO A 157 -2.47 -10.48 7.88
N THR A 158 -3.12 -9.34 7.57
CA THR A 158 -3.63 -9.08 6.21
C THR A 158 -2.56 -8.46 5.32
N ASP A 159 -2.63 -8.70 4.02
CA ASP A 159 -1.80 -8.03 3.04
C ASP A 159 -2.45 -6.71 2.61
N PHE A 160 -1.66 -5.64 2.44
CA PHE A 160 -2.14 -4.37 1.90
C PHE A 160 -1.60 -4.19 0.50
N THR A 161 -2.47 -4.33 -0.47
CA THR A 161 -2.11 -4.27 -1.88
C THR A 161 -2.39 -2.91 -2.49
N ASN A 162 -1.74 -2.61 -3.61
CA ASN A 162 -1.95 -1.40 -4.40
C ASN A 162 -1.65 -1.68 -5.87
N GLU A 163 -2.24 -0.92 -6.78
CA GLU A 163 -2.03 -1.09 -8.22
C GLU A 163 -0.58 -0.87 -8.65
N GLY A 164 -0.01 0.27 -8.36
CA GLY A 164 1.39 0.57 -8.63
C GLY A 164 1.80 0.76 -10.10
N ILE A 165 0.88 0.65 -11.06
CA ILE A 165 1.19 0.67 -12.51
C ILE A 165 1.62 2.03 -13.06
N ARG A 166 1.25 3.11 -12.39
CA ARG A 166 1.62 4.50 -12.72
C ARG A 166 2.24 5.22 -11.52
N GLY A 167 2.94 4.51 -10.67
CA GLY A 167 3.24 4.90 -9.31
C GLY A 167 2.19 4.36 -8.35
N VAL A 168 2.37 4.59 -7.07
CA VAL A 168 1.40 4.15 -6.05
C VAL A 168 0.08 4.89 -6.25
N GLU A 169 -1.01 4.15 -6.35
CA GLU A 169 -2.35 4.73 -6.40
C GLU A 169 -2.74 5.24 -5.01
N SER A 170 -2.22 6.41 -4.67
CA SER A 170 -2.46 7.07 -3.39
C SER A 170 -2.35 8.58 -3.50
N TYR A 171 -3.15 9.28 -2.70
CA TYR A 171 -3.17 10.74 -2.68
C TYR A 171 -1.78 11.32 -2.41
N LYS A 172 -1.34 12.22 -3.29
CA LYS A 172 -0.01 12.86 -3.29
C LYS A 172 1.19 11.93 -3.50
N ALA A 173 0.98 10.67 -3.87
CA ALA A 173 2.06 9.86 -4.40
C ALA A 173 2.52 10.35 -5.77
N THR A 174 3.72 9.95 -6.16
CA THR A 174 4.26 10.32 -7.48
C THR A 174 3.50 9.59 -8.58
N ASN A 175 2.94 10.35 -9.51
CA ASN A 175 2.22 9.81 -10.65
C ASN A 175 3.12 9.81 -11.89
N PHE A 176 3.25 8.68 -12.54
CA PHE A 176 4.04 8.47 -13.75
C PHE A 176 3.13 8.36 -14.97
N PRO A 177 3.69 8.50 -16.21
CA PRO A 177 2.96 8.15 -17.43
C PRO A 177 2.46 6.69 -17.39
N THR A 178 1.48 6.38 -18.25
CA THR A 178 1.03 5.00 -18.45
C THR A 178 2.17 4.08 -18.84
N GLN A 179 2.05 2.77 -18.59
CA GLN A 179 3.09 1.82 -19.01
C GLN A 179 3.33 1.86 -20.52
N LEU A 180 2.30 2.10 -21.32
CA LEU A 180 2.46 2.29 -22.76
C LEU A 180 3.35 3.51 -23.08
N GLY A 181 3.11 4.63 -22.40
CA GLY A 181 3.96 5.82 -22.52
C GLY A 181 5.41 5.55 -22.07
N LEU A 182 5.59 4.83 -20.98
CA LEU A 182 6.90 4.39 -20.50
C LEU A 182 7.58 3.44 -21.49
N GLY A 183 6.82 2.53 -22.10
CA GLY A 183 7.30 1.60 -23.12
C GLY A 183 7.89 2.29 -24.35
N HIS A 184 7.29 3.41 -24.77
CA HIS A 184 7.77 4.21 -25.90
C HIS A 184 9.12 4.91 -25.65
N THR A 185 9.58 4.96 -24.41
CA THR A 185 10.91 5.50 -24.09
C THR A 185 12.06 4.58 -24.50
N TRP A 186 11.81 3.28 -24.58
CA TRP A 186 12.84 2.23 -24.81
C TRP A 186 14.00 2.31 -23.79
N ASN A 187 13.78 2.94 -22.65
CA ASN A 187 14.82 3.26 -21.69
C ASN A 187 14.67 2.40 -20.40
N ARG A 188 15.41 1.31 -20.35
CA ARG A 188 15.43 0.35 -19.23
C ARG A 188 15.77 1.00 -17.89
N GLU A 189 16.77 1.89 -17.89
CA GLU A 189 17.20 2.57 -16.66
C GLU A 189 16.12 3.51 -16.13
N LEU A 190 15.41 4.23 -17.00
CA LEU A 190 14.27 5.05 -16.60
C LEU A 190 13.17 4.20 -15.94
N ILE A 191 12.84 3.04 -16.52
CA ILE A 191 11.84 2.13 -15.95
C ILE A 191 12.27 1.63 -14.58
N ARG A 192 13.55 1.29 -14.41
CA ARG A 192 14.09 0.90 -13.11
C ARG A 192 13.94 2.02 -12.06
N GLN A 193 14.22 3.26 -12.42
CA GLN A 193 14.04 4.42 -11.53
C GLN A 193 12.58 4.65 -11.17
N VAL A 194 11.65 4.48 -12.10
CA VAL A 194 10.19 4.51 -11.82
C VAL A 194 9.85 3.44 -10.79
N GLY A 195 10.34 2.21 -10.98
CA GLY A 195 10.15 1.12 -10.01
C GLY A 195 10.70 1.46 -8.63
N VAL A 196 11.92 2.03 -8.55
CA VAL A 196 12.54 2.46 -7.28
C VAL A 196 11.66 3.44 -6.51
N ILE A 197 11.10 4.44 -7.19
CA ILE A 197 10.24 5.44 -6.57
C ILE A 197 8.92 4.81 -6.13
N THR A 198 8.28 4.02 -7.01
CA THR A 198 7.02 3.33 -6.72
C THR A 198 7.16 2.40 -5.51
N GLY A 199 8.17 1.54 -5.47
CA GLY A 199 8.40 0.63 -4.37
C GLY A 199 8.69 1.35 -3.05
N ARG A 200 9.48 2.43 -3.09
CA ARG A 200 9.76 3.25 -1.91
C ARG A 200 8.49 3.90 -1.36
N GLU A 201 7.69 4.53 -2.21
CA GLU A 201 6.47 5.21 -1.78
C GLU A 201 5.44 4.21 -1.25
N ALA A 202 5.24 3.07 -1.91
CA ALA A 202 4.38 1.99 -1.43
C ALA A 202 4.79 1.56 -0.02
N ARG A 203 6.07 1.28 0.19
CA ARG A 203 6.59 0.87 1.50
C ARG A 203 6.40 1.94 2.58
N MET A 204 6.66 3.20 2.25
CA MET A 204 6.51 4.31 3.20
C MET A 204 5.05 4.57 3.59
N LEU A 205 4.11 4.30 2.69
CA LEU A 205 2.68 4.40 2.96
C LEU A 205 2.14 3.20 3.74
N GLY A 206 2.86 2.07 3.74
CA GLY A 206 2.47 0.86 4.47
C GLY A 206 1.86 -0.23 3.60
N TYR A 207 1.85 -0.07 2.28
CA TYR A 207 1.49 -1.15 1.36
C TYR A 207 2.59 -2.21 1.35
N THR A 208 2.19 -3.46 1.33
CA THR A 208 3.07 -4.63 1.42
C THR A 208 3.24 -5.33 0.08
N ASN A 209 2.32 -5.08 -0.85
CA ASN A 209 2.32 -5.68 -2.18
C ASN A 209 1.81 -4.69 -3.23
N VAL A 210 2.28 -4.83 -4.48
CA VAL A 210 1.79 -4.07 -5.63
C VAL A 210 1.53 -4.99 -6.82
N TYR A 211 0.48 -4.71 -7.59
CA TYR A 211 0.08 -5.49 -8.75
C TYR A 211 0.85 -5.12 -10.04
N ALA A 212 1.84 -4.25 -9.94
CA ALA A 212 2.69 -3.83 -11.05
C ALA A 212 3.96 -4.70 -11.19
N PRO A 213 4.54 -4.72 -12.39
CA PRO A 213 4.03 -4.19 -13.65
C PRO A 213 3.00 -5.10 -14.30
N ILE A 214 2.15 -4.55 -15.18
CA ILE A 214 1.29 -5.34 -16.05
C ILE A 214 2.16 -5.91 -17.19
N LEU A 215 2.13 -7.23 -17.35
CA LEU A 215 3.01 -7.97 -18.26
C LEU A 215 2.28 -8.56 -19.47
N ASP A 216 1.04 -8.15 -19.69
CA ASP A 216 0.28 -8.49 -20.87
C ASP A 216 0.95 -7.94 -22.13
N VAL A 217 0.81 -8.65 -23.24
CA VAL A 217 1.26 -8.22 -24.56
C VAL A 217 0.10 -7.57 -25.30
N GLY A 218 0.21 -6.29 -25.61
CA GLY A 218 -0.83 -5.52 -26.27
C GLY A 218 -1.03 -5.91 -27.74
N ARG A 219 -1.86 -6.92 -28.01
CA ARG A 219 -2.09 -7.40 -29.37
C ARG A 219 -3.29 -6.77 -30.07
N ASP A 220 -4.24 -6.27 -29.30
CA ASP A 220 -5.47 -5.68 -29.82
C ASP A 220 -5.75 -4.36 -29.11
N GLN A 221 -5.66 -3.28 -29.85
CA GLN A 221 -5.86 -1.91 -29.32
C GLN A 221 -7.31 -1.63 -28.87
N ARG A 222 -8.25 -2.50 -29.20
CA ARG A 222 -9.64 -2.41 -28.72
C ARG A 222 -9.80 -2.87 -27.27
N TRP A 223 -8.77 -3.54 -26.72
CA TRP A 223 -8.77 -3.93 -25.33
C TRP A 223 -8.70 -2.69 -24.41
N GLY A 224 -9.66 -2.55 -23.49
CA GLY A 224 -9.82 -1.34 -22.66
C GLY A 224 -8.66 -1.03 -21.72
N ARG A 225 -7.77 -2.02 -21.46
CA ARG A 225 -6.56 -1.86 -20.61
C ARG A 225 -5.27 -1.77 -21.44
N TYR A 226 -5.37 -1.47 -22.73
CA TYR A 226 -4.20 -1.41 -23.63
C TYR A 226 -3.15 -0.39 -23.17
N GLU A 227 -3.54 0.69 -22.54
CA GLU A 227 -2.63 1.71 -22.01
C GLU A 227 -1.76 1.22 -20.83
N GLU A 228 -2.15 0.13 -20.20
CA GLU A 228 -1.46 -0.40 -19.03
C GLU A 228 -0.27 -1.30 -19.38
N VAL A 229 -0.08 -1.65 -20.66
CA VAL A 229 1.01 -2.54 -21.09
C VAL A 229 2.16 -1.77 -21.72
N TYR A 230 3.36 -2.34 -21.70
CA TYR A 230 4.55 -1.70 -22.31
C TYR A 230 4.52 -1.67 -23.84
N GLY A 231 3.67 -2.47 -24.50
CA GLY A 231 3.55 -2.51 -25.95
C GLY A 231 3.21 -3.88 -26.50
N GLU A 232 3.44 -4.07 -27.82
CA GLU A 232 3.06 -5.25 -28.59
C GLU A 232 4.14 -6.33 -28.64
N SER A 233 5.39 -5.99 -28.31
CA SER A 233 6.53 -6.90 -28.37
C SER A 233 6.71 -7.66 -27.05
N PRO A 234 6.64 -9.00 -27.04
CA PRO A 234 6.94 -9.78 -25.84
C PRO A 234 8.34 -9.51 -25.28
N TYR A 235 9.31 -9.27 -26.15
CA TYR A 235 10.67 -8.93 -25.74
C TYR A 235 10.72 -7.59 -24.99
N LEU A 236 10.07 -6.56 -25.52
CA LEU A 236 10.01 -5.24 -24.86
C LEU A 236 9.31 -5.33 -23.50
N VAL A 237 8.17 -6.02 -23.45
CA VAL A 237 7.42 -6.21 -22.21
C VAL A 237 8.28 -6.92 -21.16
N ALA A 238 9.00 -7.98 -21.55
CA ALA A 238 9.88 -8.70 -20.63
C ALA A 238 11.03 -7.84 -20.12
N GLU A 239 11.75 -7.14 -21.02
CA GLU A 239 12.91 -6.32 -20.64
C GLU A 239 12.54 -5.17 -19.71
N LEU A 240 11.45 -4.46 -20.01
CA LEU A 240 10.99 -3.35 -19.17
C LEU A 240 10.34 -3.85 -17.86
N GLY A 241 9.58 -4.95 -17.93
CA GLY A 241 8.99 -5.59 -16.77
C GLY A 241 10.04 -6.03 -15.75
N ILE A 242 11.13 -6.65 -16.20
CA ILE A 242 12.27 -7.03 -15.35
C ILE A 242 12.85 -5.81 -14.63
N GLU A 243 13.06 -4.71 -15.34
CA GLU A 243 13.64 -3.51 -14.72
C GLU A 243 12.66 -2.83 -13.73
N MET A 244 11.37 -2.84 -14.02
CA MET A 244 10.36 -2.33 -13.07
C MET A 244 10.36 -3.16 -11.77
N VAL A 245 10.34 -4.50 -11.88
CA VAL A 245 10.39 -5.39 -10.71
C VAL A 245 11.68 -5.19 -9.92
N ARG A 246 12.84 -5.15 -10.59
CA ARG A 246 14.13 -4.88 -9.94
C ARG A 246 14.13 -3.53 -9.22
N GLY A 247 13.52 -2.52 -9.83
CA GLY A 247 13.39 -1.20 -9.23
C GLY A 247 12.53 -1.25 -7.97
N MET A 248 11.36 -1.87 -8.02
CA MET A 248 10.43 -1.96 -6.89
C MET A 248 10.99 -2.79 -5.73
N GLN A 249 11.62 -3.91 -6.03
CA GLN A 249 12.18 -4.79 -5.01
C GLN A 249 13.50 -4.26 -4.44
N GLN A 250 14.31 -3.54 -5.22
CA GLN A 250 15.63 -3.03 -4.83
C GLN A 250 16.44 -4.09 -4.06
N ASP A 251 17.01 -3.65 -2.93
CA ASP A 251 17.71 -4.51 -1.97
C ASP A 251 16.77 -5.10 -0.90
N TYR A 252 15.47 -4.85 -1.02
CA TYR A 252 14.47 -5.50 -0.16
C TYR A 252 14.31 -6.94 -0.66
N GLN A 253 15.21 -7.80 -0.23
CA GLN A 253 14.99 -9.23 -0.32
C GLN A 253 13.88 -9.59 0.67
N VAL A 254 12.70 -9.80 0.14
CA VAL A 254 11.59 -10.42 0.85
C VAL A 254 11.65 -11.92 0.57
#